data_58a0e33e073dc9dcc9330530800c382b
#
_entry.id   58a0e33e073dc9dcc9330530800c382b
#
_cell.length_a   1.000
_cell.length_b   1.000
_cell.length_c   1.000
_cell.angle_alpha   90.00
_cell.angle_beta   90.00
_cell.angle_gamma   90.00
#
_symmetry.space_group_name_H-M   'P 1'
#
loop_
_entity.id
_entity.type
_entity.pdbx_description
1 polymer ?
#
loop_
_entity_poly.entity_id
_entity_poly.type
_entity_poly.pdbx_seq_one_letter_code
_entity_poly.pdbx_strand_id
1 'polypeptide(L)'
;MTKQGRVYIIGAGPGDPGLITLRGAECIREADVIIYDHLVSPEILLHAGEKALRIYAGKQGGDHTLSQEEINRRLVEEAGRGNVVARIKGGDPFIFGRGGEEAEVLREAGIPFEIIPGVTSAIAVPAYAGIPLTHRNHTSAVAFVTGHEDPTKGKSDIDWEALAGIGTLVFLMGVKNLPAIAENLIRCGKAAETPAALIRRGTTPEQETLTGTLGDIARKADERRFAPPSILVVGGVVGLREAMNWFETKPLFGRGIVITRPEAQAEGLAELLRAQGARVIPFSVIRIAPPESWYPFDQALDRLETYHWIVFTSANGVSSFFRRLRERGRDIRDLKGIRIATIGPATAAAVEALGIRVDLVPEEFISEGVVRAFAGEDLRGRRILLPRADQARDVIPEGLEKMGAEVDVVTAYRTLRSDRDASEILPLLDGGKVDVITFTSPSTVTHFLGIMGPDFRLPSKVRIACIGPVTAAAAQNAGLTVDIFQERYTIPELVDAIAAYFGKEGGG
;
A
#
# COMPACT_ATOMS: atom_id res chain seq x y z
N MET A 1 25.21 12.82 29.13
CA MET A 1 25.72 11.74 28.26
C MET A 1 25.11 11.99 26.88
N THR A 2 25.89 12.29 25.88
CA THR A 2 25.42 12.38 24.50
C THR A 2 24.86 11.02 24.11
N LYS A 3 23.62 10.98 23.59
CA LYS A 3 22.99 9.74 23.11
C LYS A 3 23.89 9.18 22.01
N GLN A 4 24.43 7.98 22.21
CA GLN A 4 25.24 7.32 21.19
C GLN A 4 24.33 6.92 20.04
N GLY A 5 24.61 7.43 18.84
CA GLY A 5 23.87 7.05 17.65
C GLY A 5 24.17 5.60 17.22
N ARG A 6 23.33 5.06 16.36
CA ARG A 6 23.46 3.70 15.81
C ARG A 6 22.92 3.62 14.39
N VAL A 7 23.30 2.59 13.67
CA VAL A 7 22.81 2.33 12.32
C VAL A 7 22.12 0.97 12.25
N TYR A 8 20.90 0.93 11.68
CA TYR A 8 20.25 -0.29 11.24
C TYR A 8 20.42 -0.42 9.72
N ILE A 9 21.04 -1.51 9.25
CA ILE A 9 21.12 -1.85 7.82
C ILE A 9 20.00 -2.84 7.54
N ILE A 10 18.94 -2.40 6.85
CA ILE A 10 17.64 -3.07 6.78
C ILE A 10 17.36 -3.54 5.36
N GLY A 11 17.01 -4.81 5.20
CA GLY A 11 16.42 -5.34 3.97
C GLY A 11 14.95 -5.02 3.86
N ALA A 12 14.56 -4.27 2.81
CA ALA A 12 13.18 -3.86 2.54
C ALA A 12 12.34 -4.92 1.82
N GLY A 13 12.94 -6.04 1.43
CA GLY A 13 12.27 -6.98 0.52
C GLY A 13 12.37 -6.57 -0.95
N PRO A 14 11.76 -7.37 -1.86
CA PRO A 14 11.99 -7.28 -3.31
C PRO A 14 11.05 -6.34 -4.06
N GLY A 15 10.06 -5.75 -3.38
CA GLY A 15 9.06 -4.87 -4.01
C GLY A 15 7.72 -4.84 -3.29
N ASP A 16 7.11 -6.01 -2.99
CA ASP A 16 5.90 -6.10 -2.19
C ASP A 16 6.17 -5.59 -0.76
N PRO A 17 5.48 -4.52 -0.30
CA PRO A 17 5.68 -3.98 1.04
C PRO A 17 5.32 -4.96 2.15
N GLY A 18 4.45 -5.94 1.89
CA GLY A 18 4.11 -7.02 2.81
C GLY A 18 5.26 -7.99 3.11
N LEU A 19 6.37 -7.90 2.36
CA LEU A 19 7.57 -8.72 2.59
C LEU A 19 8.63 -8.03 3.46
N ILE A 20 8.34 -6.90 4.06
CA ILE A 20 9.17 -6.32 5.12
C ILE A 20 9.12 -7.20 6.36
N THR A 21 10.24 -7.37 7.04
CA THR A 21 10.24 -8.07 8.33
C THR A 21 9.65 -7.16 9.43
N LEU A 22 8.99 -7.76 10.43
CA LEU A 22 8.48 -7.00 11.58
C LEU A 22 9.58 -6.16 12.22
N ARG A 23 10.78 -6.75 12.41
CA ARG A 23 11.93 -6.04 12.96
C ARG A 23 12.38 -4.88 12.07
N GLY A 24 12.36 -5.06 10.75
CA GLY A 24 12.66 -3.99 9.80
C GLY A 24 11.70 -2.80 9.95
N ALA A 25 10.40 -3.06 10.01
CA ALA A 25 9.39 -2.03 10.19
C ALA A 25 9.52 -1.31 11.55
N GLU A 26 9.86 -2.03 12.63
CA GLU A 26 10.16 -1.45 13.95
C GLU A 26 11.35 -0.50 13.90
N CYS A 27 12.48 -0.93 13.31
CA CYS A 27 13.69 -0.13 13.20
C CYS A 27 13.47 1.14 12.34
N ILE A 28 12.66 1.04 11.29
CA ILE A 28 12.29 2.20 10.46
C ILE A 28 11.47 3.21 11.28
N ARG A 29 10.56 2.72 12.13
CA ARG A 29 9.72 3.58 12.99
C ARG A 29 10.54 4.32 14.05
N GLU A 30 11.59 3.70 14.57
CA GLU A 30 12.48 4.25 15.58
C GLU A 30 13.53 5.24 15.02
N ALA A 31 13.73 5.26 13.70
CA ALA A 31 14.80 6.01 13.07
C ALA A 31 14.55 7.53 13.06
N ASP A 32 15.59 8.29 13.40
CA ASP A 32 15.65 9.75 13.25
C ASP A 32 16.00 10.15 11.80
N VAL A 33 16.80 9.29 11.11
CA VAL A 33 17.26 9.50 9.73
C VAL A 33 17.10 8.22 8.93
N ILE A 34 16.55 8.34 7.72
CA ILE A 34 16.35 7.24 6.77
C ILE A 34 17.16 7.51 5.51
N ILE A 35 18.04 6.58 5.15
CA ILE A 35 18.81 6.62 3.91
C ILE A 35 18.38 5.43 3.05
N TYR A 36 17.81 5.68 1.87
CA TYR A 36 17.18 4.63 1.04
C TYR A 36 17.50 4.79 -0.44
N ASP A 37 17.44 3.69 -1.20
CA ASP A 37 17.69 3.66 -2.64
C ASP A 37 16.42 3.46 -3.49
N HIS A 38 16.56 3.46 -4.82
CA HIS A 38 15.45 3.40 -5.78
C HIS A 38 14.71 2.05 -5.85
N LEU A 39 15.26 0.98 -5.27
CA LEU A 39 14.62 -0.35 -5.24
C LEU A 39 13.68 -0.52 -4.04
N VAL A 40 13.70 0.43 -3.12
CA VAL A 40 12.81 0.42 -1.95
C VAL A 40 11.43 0.90 -2.37
N SER A 41 10.38 0.10 -2.07
CA SER A 41 9.00 0.53 -2.28
C SER A 41 8.71 1.80 -1.47
N PRO A 42 8.10 2.84 -2.06
CA PRO A 42 7.69 4.04 -1.31
C PRO A 42 6.80 3.74 -0.11
N GLU A 43 6.02 2.66 -0.16
CA GLU A 43 5.13 2.25 0.92
C GLU A 43 5.90 1.81 2.18
N ILE A 44 7.11 1.29 2.04
CA ILE A 44 8.00 0.98 3.18
C ILE A 44 8.33 2.24 3.99
N LEU A 45 8.46 3.40 3.31
CA LEU A 45 8.76 4.66 3.97
C LEU A 45 7.59 5.21 4.81
N LEU A 46 6.39 4.65 4.67
CA LEU A 46 5.23 5.01 5.50
C LEU A 46 5.38 4.49 6.95
N HIS A 47 6.25 3.51 7.20
CA HIS A 47 6.57 3.08 8.56
C HIS A 47 7.40 4.13 9.34
N ALA A 48 8.02 5.09 8.64
CA ALA A 48 8.86 6.11 9.24
C ALA A 48 8.06 7.11 10.09
N GLY A 49 8.64 7.54 11.21
CA GLY A 49 8.09 8.63 12.00
C GLY A 49 7.95 9.93 11.16
N GLU A 50 6.93 10.72 11.45
CA GLU A 50 6.65 11.97 10.70
C GLU A 50 7.84 12.97 10.68
N LYS A 51 8.68 12.94 11.71
CA LYS A 51 9.83 13.84 11.88
C LYS A 51 11.13 13.25 11.32
N ALA A 52 11.13 12.01 10.84
CA ALA A 52 12.33 11.36 10.33
C ALA A 52 12.83 12.05 9.06
N LEU A 53 14.12 12.42 9.07
CA LEU A 53 14.78 12.98 7.89
C LEU A 53 14.94 11.87 6.83
N ARG A 54 14.45 12.08 5.61
CA ARG A 54 14.52 11.13 4.51
C ARG A 54 15.58 11.57 3.50
N ILE A 55 16.59 10.75 3.27
CA ILE A 55 17.70 10.99 2.34
C ILE A 55 17.65 9.92 1.24
N TYR A 56 17.36 10.34 0.03
CA TYR A 56 17.39 9.47 -1.14
C TYR A 56 18.83 9.29 -1.63
N ALA A 57 19.26 8.04 -1.77
CA ALA A 57 20.61 7.66 -2.20
C ALA A 57 20.67 6.95 -3.56
N GLY A 58 19.52 6.79 -4.25
CA GLY A 58 19.40 6.07 -5.51
C GLY A 58 19.73 6.90 -6.75
N LYS A 59 19.85 6.22 -7.90
CA LYS A 59 20.00 6.86 -9.23
C LYS A 59 18.62 7.30 -9.75
N GLN A 60 18.41 8.60 -9.89
CA GLN A 60 17.31 9.14 -10.69
C GLN A 60 17.89 10.01 -11.82
N GLY A 61 17.41 9.77 -13.07
CA GLY A 61 17.90 10.32 -14.30
C GLY A 61 18.36 11.80 -14.27
N GLY A 62 19.63 12.03 -14.12
CA GLY A 62 20.27 13.32 -14.33
C GLY A 62 20.85 14.03 -13.11
N ASP A 63 20.40 13.77 -11.87
CA ASP A 63 20.89 14.43 -10.66
C ASP A 63 21.59 13.47 -9.69
N HIS A 64 22.67 13.97 -9.12
CA HIS A 64 23.61 13.40 -8.16
C HIS A 64 23.20 12.12 -7.46
N THR A 65 23.62 10.98 -8.03
CA THR A 65 23.66 9.70 -7.31
C THR A 65 24.75 9.78 -6.26
N LEU A 66 24.40 9.51 -4.99
CA LEU A 66 25.43 9.35 -3.98
C LEU A 66 26.31 8.15 -4.34
N SER A 67 27.63 8.32 -4.35
CA SER A 67 28.55 7.20 -4.46
C SER A 67 28.46 6.33 -3.20
N GLN A 68 28.99 5.09 -3.27
CA GLN A 68 29.01 4.24 -2.06
C GLN A 68 29.81 4.89 -0.93
N GLU A 69 30.88 5.60 -1.27
CA GLU A 69 31.69 6.35 -0.31
C GLU A 69 30.91 7.49 0.36
N GLU A 70 30.08 8.20 -0.41
CA GLU A 70 29.19 9.24 0.14
C GLU A 70 28.10 8.67 1.04
N ILE A 71 27.52 7.52 0.66
CA ILE A 71 26.56 6.81 1.51
C ILE A 71 27.23 6.41 2.82
N ASN A 72 28.40 5.79 2.75
CA ASN A 72 29.17 5.37 3.93
C ASN A 72 29.50 6.55 4.84
N ARG A 73 29.99 7.66 4.26
CA ARG A 73 30.28 8.89 4.99
C ARG A 73 29.02 9.42 5.70
N ARG A 74 27.87 9.47 5.01
CA ARG A 74 26.60 9.92 5.59
C ARG A 74 26.13 9.05 6.76
N LEU A 75 26.28 7.74 6.65
CA LEU A 75 25.95 6.81 7.74
C LEU A 75 26.75 7.12 9.01
N VAL A 76 28.07 7.34 8.85
CA VAL A 76 28.97 7.68 9.95
C VAL A 76 28.65 9.07 10.53
N GLU A 77 28.47 10.07 9.68
CA GLU A 77 28.16 11.46 10.11
C GLU A 77 26.85 11.54 10.91
N GLU A 78 25.77 10.94 10.40
CA GLU A 78 24.47 11.02 11.07
C GLU A 78 24.46 10.23 12.38
N ALA A 79 25.04 9.06 12.42
CA ALA A 79 25.20 8.29 13.66
C ALA A 79 26.15 9.00 14.66
N GLY A 80 27.22 9.64 14.17
CA GLY A 80 28.13 10.44 14.99
C GLY A 80 27.46 11.65 15.67
N ARG A 81 26.37 12.18 15.10
CA ARG A 81 25.52 13.22 15.68
C ARG A 81 24.57 12.69 16.76
N GLY A 82 24.58 11.41 17.04
CA GLY A 82 23.71 10.74 18.01
C GLY A 82 22.36 10.27 17.46
N ASN A 83 22.17 10.32 16.14
CA ASN A 83 20.93 9.87 15.48
C ASN A 83 20.86 8.33 15.39
N VAL A 84 19.64 7.82 15.44
CA VAL A 84 19.30 6.45 15.00
C VAL A 84 19.08 6.49 13.49
N VAL A 85 19.92 5.80 12.74
CA VAL A 85 19.90 5.82 11.27
C VAL A 85 19.37 4.49 10.73
N ALA A 86 18.33 4.51 9.89
CA ALA A 86 17.89 3.37 9.10
C ALA A 86 18.45 3.47 7.68
N ARG A 87 19.38 2.59 7.32
CA ARG A 87 19.83 2.35 5.95
C ARG A 87 18.95 1.28 5.33
N ILE A 88 18.03 1.65 4.44
CA ILE A 88 17.06 0.75 3.83
C ILE A 88 17.55 0.36 2.43
N LYS A 89 17.63 -0.94 2.16
CA LYS A 89 18.14 -1.54 0.92
C LYS A 89 17.11 -2.48 0.32
N GLY A 90 16.94 -2.47 -1.00
CA GLY A 90 16.08 -3.43 -1.70
C GLY A 90 16.57 -4.88 -1.48
N GLY A 91 15.66 -5.82 -1.31
CA GLY A 91 15.96 -7.22 -1.03
C GLY A 91 16.56 -7.45 0.35
N ASP A 92 17.69 -8.15 0.40
CA ASP A 92 18.49 -8.43 1.60
C ASP A 92 19.82 -7.66 1.52
N PRO A 93 20.30 -7.05 2.63
CA PRO A 93 21.51 -6.26 2.64
C PRO A 93 22.78 -7.04 2.29
N PHE A 94 22.84 -8.33 2.63
CA PHE A 94 24.02 -9.18 2.51
C PHE A 94 23.99 -10.10 1.27
N ILE A 95 22.90 -10.09 0.50
CA ILE A 95 22.82 -10.82 -0.78
C ILE A 95 22.98 -9.83 -1.95
N PHE A 96 24.22 -9.66 -2.41
CA PHE A 96 24.63 -8.71 -3.46
C PHE A 96 24.18 -7.25 -3.21
N GLY A 97 23.93 -6.90 -1.95
CA GLY A 97 23.46 -5.59 -1.52
C GLY A 97 24.57 -4.64 -1.03
N ARG A 98 25.84 -5.04 -1.00
CA ARG A 98 26.98 -4.27 -0.47
C ARG A 98 26.84 -3.88 1.00
N GLY A 99 25.93 -4.48 1.75
CA GLY A 99 25.74 -4.21 3.19
C GLY A 99 26.96 -4.58 4.03
N GLY A 100 27.80 -5.54 3.58
CA GLY A 100 29.07 -5.87 4.19
C GLY A 100 30.05 -4.70 4.19
N GLU A 101 30.20 -4.01 3.06
CA GLU A 101 31.06 -2.83 2.93
C GLU A 101 30.59 -1.67 3.84
N GLU A 102 29.27 -1.46 3.92
CA GLU A 102 28.68 -0.45 4.82
C GLU A 102 28.96 -0.81 6.30
N ALA A 103 28.84 -2.09 6.69
CA ALA A 103 29.12 -2.57 8.02
C ALA A 103 30.60 -2.47 8.43
N GLU A 104 31.52 -2.74 7.48
CA GLU A 104 32.97 -2.59 7.69
C GLU A 104 33.33 -1.14 8.04
N VAL A 105 32.83 -0.18 7.28
CA VAL A 105 33.07 1.27 7.52
C VAL A 105 32.51 1.70 8.88
N LEU A 106 31.29 1.25 9.25
CA LEU A 106 30.71 1.55 10.56
C LEU A 106 31.53 0.98 11.72
N ARG A 107 32.04 -0.25 11.57
CA ARG A 107 32.91 -0.88 12.56
C ARG A 107 34.22 -0.09 12.72
N GLU A 108 34.86 0.32 11.61
CA GLU A 108 36.09 1.11 11.63
C GLU A 108 35.90 2.48 12.30
N ALA A 109 34.72 3.08 12.09
CA ALA A 109 34.32 4.35 12.72
C ALA A 109 33.86 4.20 14.19
N GLY A 110 33.80 2.97 14.74
CA GLY A 110 33.31 2.70 16.10
C GLY A 110 31.81 2.98 16.29
N ILE A 111 31.03 2.97 15.21
CA ILE A 111 29.57 3.18 15.23
C ILE A 111 28.86 1.85 15.48
N PRO A 112 27.99 1.74 16.51
CA PRO A 112 27.17 0.55 16.71
C PRO A 112 26.19 0.34 15.55
N PHE A 113 26.10 -0.89 15.06
CA PHE A 113 25.15 -1.23 14.01
C PHE A 113 24.49 -2.59 14.22
N GLU A 114 23.35 -2.80 13.57
CA GLU A 114 22.61 -4.06 13.53
C GLU A 114 22.20 -4.34 12.08
N ILE A 115 22.36 -5.60 11.64
CA ILE A 115 21.90 -6.04 10.32
C ILE A 115 20.52 -6.68 10.50
N ILE A 116 19.54 -6.14 9.77
CA ILE A 116 18.18 -6.67 9.73
C ILE A 116 17.99 -7.34 8.38
N PRO A 117 17.97 -8.69 8.30
CA PRO A 117 17.75 -9.40 7.06
C PRO A 117 16.42 -9.00 6.40
N GLY A 118 16.39 -9.06 5.08
CA GLY A 118 15.18 -8.90 4.28
C GLY A 118 14.94 -10.09 3.36
N VAL A 119 13.77 -10.18 2.78
CA VAL A 119 13.48 -11.22 1.78
C VAL A 119 14.21 -10.84 0.49
N THR A 120 15.25 -11.64 0.12
CA THR A 120 15.99 -11.38 -1.10
C THR A 120 15.14 -11.62 -2.35
N SER A 121 15.33 -10.80 -3.39
CA SER A 121 14.69 -10.99 -4.70
C SER A 121 15.02 -12.35 -5.33
N ALA A 122 16.17 -12.93 -4.98
CA ALA A 122 16.57 -14.25 -5.49
C ALA A 122 15.60 -15.38 -5.09
N ILE A 123 14.88 -15.23 -3.98
CA ILE A 123 13.87 -16.22 -3.52
C ILE A 123 12.45 -15.75 -3.81
N ALA A 124 12.14 -14.51 -3.50
CA ALA A 124 10.75 -14.03 -3.59
C ALA A 124 10.25 -13.87 -5.03
N VAL A 125 11.10 -13.36 -5.94
CA VAL A 125 10.70 -13.12 -7.32
C VAL A 125 10.35 -14.42 -8.04
N PRO A 126 11.14 -15.50 -7.97
CA PRO A 126 10.72 -16.80 -8.49
C PRO A 126 9.44 -17.33 -7.84
N ALA A 127 9.29 -17.21 -6.53
CA ALA A 127 8.09 -17.67 -5.81
C ALA A 127 6.82 -16.96 -6.31
N TYR A 128 6.87 -15.63 -6.53
CA TYR A 128 5.77 -14.86 -7.10
C TYR A 128 5.53 -15.18 -8.59
N ALA A 129 6.55 -15.62 -9.28
CA ALA A 129 6.39 -16.15 -10.64
C ALA A 129 5.90 -17.62 -10.68
N GLY A 130 5.61 -18.24 -9.54
CA GLY A 130 5.19 -19.65 -9.47
C GLY A 130 6.32 -20.66 -9.77
N ILE A 131 7.59 -20.28 -9.51
CA ILE A 131 8.77 -21.10 -9.75
C ILE A 131 9.42 -21.45 -8.42
N PRO A 132 9.25 -22.66 -7.88
CA PRO A 132 9.97 -23.10 -6.68
C PRO A 132 11.45 -23.32 -7.02
N LEU A 133 12.37 -22.79 -6.19
CA LEU A 133 13.81 -22.93 -6.46
C LEU A 133 14.33 -24.34 -6.17
N THR A 134 13.67 -25.11 -5.34
CA THR A 134 13.96 -26.51 -5.05
C THR A 134 12.70 -27.35 -5.21
N HIS A 135 12.86 -28.56 -5.72
CA HIS A 135 11.75 -29.51 -5.84
C HIS A 135 12.30 -30.94 -5.87
N ARG A 136 11.68 -31.84 -5.10
CA ARG A 136 12.18 -33.21 -4.91
C ARG A 136 12.51 -33.93 -6.25
N ASN A 137 11.72 -33.69 -7.29
CA ASN A 137 11.85 -34.37 -8.59
C ASN A 137 12.73 -33.58 -9.60
N HIS A 138 13.16 -32.35 -9.28
CA HIS A 138 13.89 -31.51 -10.23
C HIS A 138 15.30 -31.15 -9.74
N THR A 139 15.46 -30.76 -8.47
CA THR A 139 16.76 -30.33 -7.95
C THR A 139 16.79 -30.30 -6.44
N SER A 140 17.96 -30.65 -5.89
CA SER A 140 18.30 -30.52 -4.46
C SER A 140 19.30 -29.38 -4.20
N ALA A 141 19.75 -28.67 -5.24
CA ALA A 141 20.74 -27.61 -5.13
C ALA A 141 20.28 -26.35 -5.87
N VAL A 142 20.56 -25.19 -5.27
CA VAL A 142 20.34 -23.88 -5.87
C VAL A 142 21.59 -23.02 -5.64
N ALA A 143 21.98 -22.23 -6.66
CA ALA A 143 23.03 -21.23 -6.51
C ALA A 143 22.48 -19.83 -6.87
N PHE A 144 22.83 -18.84 -6.04
CA PHE A 144 22.64 -17.43 -6.33
C PHE A 144 23.92 -16.86 -6.90
N VAL A 145 23.84 -16.23 -8.06
CA VAL A 145 24.99 -15.76 -8.82
C VAL A 145 24.78 -14.29 -9.22
N THR A 146 25.81 -13.46 -9.13
CA THR A 146 25.76 -12.15 -9.77
C THR A 146 25.99 -12.29 -11.27
N GLY A 147 25.12 -11.71 -12.08
CA GLY A 147 25.33 -11.63 -13.53
C GLY A 147 26.13 -10.39 -13.95
N HIS A 148 26.60 -9.60 -12.99
CA HIS A 148 27.41 -8.40 -13.23
C HIS A 148 28.55 -8.36 -12.22
N GLU A 149 29.74 -8.75 -12.68
CA GLU A 149 30.97 -8.61 -11.90
C GLU A 149 31.57 -7.21 -12.10
N ASP A 150 32.51 -6.85 -11.24
CA ASP A 150 33.27 -5.60 -11.39
C ASP A 150 34.04 -5.60 -12.71
N PRO A 151 33.75 -4.67 -13.65
CA PRO A 151 34.42 -4.63 -14.96
C PRO A 151 35.90 -4.33 -14.87
N THR A 152 36.40 -3.88 -13.70
CA THR A 152 37.85 -3.65 -13.49
C THR A 152 38.62 -4.94 -13.19
N LYS A 153 37.93 -6.03 -12.87
CA LYS A 153 38.54 -7.34 -12.70
C LYS A 153 38.95 -7.91 -14.07
N GLY A 154 40.18 -8.21 -14.23
CA GLY A 154 40.73 -8.78 -15.48
C GLY A 154 40.28 -10.22 -15.75
N LYS A 155 39.71 -10.92 -14.76
CA LYS A 155 39.22 -12.30 -14.86
C LYS A 155 37.92 -12.46 -14.04
N SER A 156 36.97 -13.23 -14.57
CA SER A 156 35.77 -13.61 -13.87
C SER A 156 36.07 -14.54 -12.69
N ASP A 157 35.45 -14.30 -11.54
CA ASP A 157 35.52 -15.18 -10.39
C ASP A 157 34.45 -16.29 -10.46
N ILE A 158 33.58 -16.30 -11.48
CA ILE A 158 32.50 -17.28 -11.63
C ILE A 158 33.07 -18.57 -12.22
N ASP A 159 32.94 -19.66 -11.48
CA ASP A 159 33.24 -21.02 -11.94
C ASP A 159 32.06 -21.57 -12.75
N TRP A 160 32.10 -21.33 -14.07
CA TRP A 160 31.02 -21.75 -14.97
C TRP A 160 30.87 -23.26 -15.10
N GLU A 161 31.98 -24.03 -14.96
CA GLU A 161 31.97 -25.49 -15.00
C GLU A 161 31.24 -26.06 -13.81
N ALA A 162 31.52 -25.55 -12.58
CA ALA A 162 30.81 -25.94 -11.37
C ALA A 162 29.33 -25.57 -11.45
N LEU A 163 28.99 -24.37 -11.97
CA LEU A 163 27.62 -23.91 -12.09
C LEU A 163 26.81 -24.73 -13.09
N ALA A 164 27.40 -25.19 -14.18
CA ALA A 164 26.71 -25.98 -15.20
C ALA A 164 26.09 -27.27 -14.60
N GLY A 165 26.71 -27.85 -13.55
CA GLY A 165 26.21 -29.03 -12.85
C GLY A 165 25.08 -28.76 -11.85
N ILE A 166 24.81 -27.50 -11.48
CA ILE A 166 23.79 -27.18 -10.46
C ILE A 166 22.39 -27.18 -11.09
N GLY A 167 21.42 -27.83 -10.42
CA GLY A 167 20.07 -28.02 -10.96
C GLY A 167 19.23 -26.76 -11.09
N THR A 168 19.39 -25.77 -10.19
CA THR A 168 18.74 -24.46 -10.27
C THR A 168 19.76 -23.34 -10.08
N LEU A 169 19.79 -22.40 -11.02
CA LEU A 169 20.62 -21.20 -10.96
C LEU A 169 19.71 -19.96 -10.93
N VAL A 170 20.05 -19.00 -10.08
CA VAL A 170 19.38 -17.70 -10.01
C VAL A 170 20.39 -16.60 -10.18
N PHE A 171 20.32 -15.86 -11.28
CA PHE A 171 21.20 -14.75 -11.57
C PHE A 171 20.52 -13.42 -11.23
N LEU A 172 21.14 -12.66 -10.35
CA LEU A 172 20.78 -11.27 -10.09
C LEU A 172 21.61 -10.36 -11.02
N MET A 173 21.07 -9.21 -11.41
CA MET A 173 21.76 -8.21 -12.27
C MET A 173 22.24 -8.76 -13.63
N GLY A 174 21.69 -9.91 -14.08
CA GLY A 174 22.18 -10.64 -15.25
C GLY A 174 21.62 -10.19 -16.60
N VAL A 175 20.58 -9.33 -16.66
CA VAL A 175 19.85 -9.08 -17.91
C VAL A 175 20.72 -8.47 -19.03
N LYS A 176 21.66 -7.59 -18.69
CA LYS A 176 22.58 -6.99 -19.68
C LYS A 176 23.59 -7.98 -20.22
N ASN A 177 23.96 -8.99 -19.43
CA ASN A 177 24.97 -10.01 -19.76
C ASN A 177 24.29 -11.35 -20.11
N LEU A 178 22.99 -11.37 -20.35
CA LEU A 178 22.20 -12.58 -20.56
C LEU A 178 22.73 -13.48 -21.71
N PRO A 179 23.17 -12.92 -22.89
CA PRO A 179 23.79 -13.75 -23.94
C PRO A 179 25.02 -14.47 -23.44
N ALA A 180 25.93 -13.76 -22.78
CA ALA A 180 27.20 -14.33 -22.28
C ALA A 180 26.95 -15.37 -21.16
N ILE A 181 26.00 -15.15 -20.29
CA ILE A 181 25.59 -16.11 -19.24
C ILE A 181 25.13 -17.41 -19.91
N ALA A 182 24.19 -17.31 -20.87
CA ALA A 182 23.66 -18.48 -21.58
C ALA A 182 24.77 -19.25 -22.34
N GLU A 183 25.64 -18.52 -23.08
CA GLU A 183 26.75 -19.10 -23.84
C GLU A 183 27.72 -19.83 -22.92
N ASN A 184 28.14 -19.22 -21.80
CA ASN A 184 29.10 -19.84 -20.87
C ASN A 184 28.51 -21.12 -20.24
N LEU A 185 27.23 -21.10 -19.81
CA LEU A 185 26.59 -22.29 -19.24
C LEU A 185 26.49 -23.43 -20.27
N ILE A 186 26.13 -23.13 -21.53
CA ILE A 186 26.02 -24.12 -22.60
C ILE A 186 27.40 -24.67 -22.93
N ARG A 187 28.41 -23.81 -23.07
CA ARG A 187 29.79 -24.23 -23.35
C ARG A 187 30.35 -25.12 -22.26
N CYS A 188 29.93 -24.92 -21.00
CA CYS A 188 30.33 -25.75 -19.86
C CYS A 188 29.41 -26.97 -19.62
N GLY A 189 28.58 -27.31 -20.61
CA GLY A 189 27.81 -28.57 -20.63
C GLY A 189 26.38 -28.53 -20.16
N LYS A 190 25.82 -27.35 -19.81
CA LYS A 190 24.38 -27.25 -19.51
C LYS A 190 23.59 -27.31 -20.82
N ALA A 191 22.55 -28.16 -20.91
CA ALA A 191 21.77 -28.33 -22.13
C ALA A 191 21.09 -27.01 -22.56
N ALA A 192 21.16 -26.69 -23.87
CA ALA A 192 20.49 -25.49 -24.41
C ALA A 192 18.96 -25.51 -24.22
N GLU A 193 18.38 -26.67 -24.12
CA GLU A 193 16.95 -26.91 -23.87
C GLU A 193 16.55 -26.73 -22.39
N THR A 194 17.52 -26.51 -21.50
CA THR A 194 17.22 -26.26 -20.07
C THR A 194 16.23 -25.10 -19.93
N PRO A 195 15.10 -25.30 -19.25
CA PRO A 195 14.13 -24.23 -19.06
C PRO A 195 14.73 -23.02 -18.36
N ALA A 196 14.36 -21.84 -18.82
CA ALA A 196 14.80 -20.57 -18.28
C ALA A 196 13.64 -19.58 -18.18
N ALA A 197 13.64 -18.75 -17.14
CA ALA A 197 12.68 -17.67 -16.95
C ALA A 197 13.41 -16.37 -16.59
N LEU A 198 13.02 -15.28 -17.23
CA LEU A 198 13.46 -13.94 -16.88
C LEU A 198 12.27 -13.18 -16.30
N ILE A 199 12.40 -12.71 -15.06
CA ILE A 199 11.29 -12.08 -14.32
C ILE A 199 11.71 -10.65 -14.00
N ARG A 200 10.91 -9.70 -14.48
CA ARG A 200 11.12 -8.26 -14.30
C ARG A 200 10.14 -7.72 -13.26
N ARG A 201 10.59 -6.75 -12.45
CA ARG A 201 9.79 -6.10 -11.41
C ARG A 201 9.01 -7.09 -10.55
N GLY A 202 9.65 -8.21 -10.21
CA GLY A 202 9.02 -9.28 -9.46
C GLY A 202 8.44 -8.82 -8.13
N THR A 203 7.38 -9.49 -7.69
CA THR A 203 6.58 -9.23 -6.49
C THR A 203 5.73 -7.95 -6.53
N THR A 204 5.75 -7.22 -7.64
CA THR A 204 4.92 -6.02 -7.83
C THR A 204 3.79 -6.30 -8.84
N PRO A 205 2.73 -5.49 -8.86
CA PRO A 205 1.69 -5.61 -9.89
C PRO A 205 2.19 -5.40 -11.34
N GLU A 206 3.40 -4.86 -11.52
CA GLU A 206 4.06 -4.73 -12.80
C GLU A 206 4.99 -5.90 -13.14
N GLN A 207 4.90 -6.99 -12.41
CA GLN A 207 5.70 -8.20 -12.71
C GLN A 207 5.44 -8.68 -14.13
N GLU A 208 6.51 -8.96 -14.83
CA GLU A 208 6.48 -9.54 -16.17
C GLU A 208 7.41 -10.75 -16.19
N THR A 209 6.89 -11.90 -16.60
CA THR A 209 7.65 -13.15 -16.69
C THR A 209 7.74 -13.59 -18.13
N LEU A 210 8.98 -13.75 -18.60
CA LEU A 210 9.33 -14.30 -19.90
C LEU A 210 9.92 -15.70 -19.72
N THR A 211 9.34 -16.70 -20.34
CA THR A 211 9.81 -18.08 -20.30
C THR A 211 10.40 -18.53 -21.63
N GLY A 212 11.35 -19.43 -21.55
CA GLY A 212 12.03 -20.03 -22.71
C GLY A 212 12.97 -21.13 -22.30
N THR A 213 13.98 -21.36 -23.11
CA THR A 213 15.10 -22.24 -22.83
C THR A 213 16.39 -21.42 -22.69
N LEU A 214 17.42 -22.01 -22.13
CA LEU A 214 18.73 -21.36 -22.01
C LEU A 214 19.26 -20.91 -23.39
N GLY A 215 18.96 -21.66 -24.47
CA GLY A 215 19.37 -21.34 -25.83
C GLY A 215 18.60 -20.21 -26.50
N ASP A 216 17.36 -19.90 -26.06
CA ASP A 216 16.54 -18.90 -26.74
C ASP A 216 16.14 -17.70 -25.87
N ILE A 217 16.36 -17.76 -24.57
CA ILE A 217 15.90 -16.73 -23.62
C ILE A 217 16.51 -15.34 -23.90
N ALA A 218 17.79 -15.31 -24.34
CA ALA A 218 18.48 -14.05 -24.64
C ALA A 218 17.84 -13.35 -25.85
N ARG A 219 17.57 -14.09 -26.94
CA ARG A 219 16.87 -13.57 -28.12
C ARG A 219 15.46 -13.08 -27.78
N LYS A 220 14.69 -13.88 -27.05
CA LYS A 220 13.34 -13.52 -26.61
C LYS A 220 13.33 -12.26 -25.72
N ALA A 221 14.32 -12.10 -24.86
CA ALA A 221 14.46 -10.92 -24.02
C ALA A 221 14.75 -9.65 -24.83
N ASP A 222 15.59 -9.75 -25.86
CA ASP A 222 15.91 -8.64 -26.76
C ASP A 222 14.67 -8.22 -27.58
N GLU A 223 13.98 -9.18 -28.19
CA GLU A 223 12.73 -8.97 -28.95
C GLU A 223 11.67 -8.22 -28.12
N ARG A 224 11.55 -8.53 -26.83
CA ARG A 224 10.61 -7.89 -25.89
C ARG A 224 11.20 -6.65 -25.17
N ARG A 225 12.42 -6.26 -25.48
CA ARG A 225 13.13 -5.15 -24.82
C ARG A 225 13.12 -5.28 -23.30
N PHE A 226 13.40 -6.48 -22.82
CA PHE A 226 13.39 -6.77 -21.41
C PHE A 226 14.52 -5.99 -20.69
N ALA A 227 14.18 -5.29 -19.59
CA ALA A 227 15.08 -4.34 -18.94
C ALA A 227 15.22 -4.62 -17.43
N PRO A 228 16.28 -4.14 -16.76
CA PRO A 228 16.38 -4.18 -15.31
C PRO A 228 15.24 -3.39 -14.61
N PRO A 229 14.90 -3.72 -13.34
CA PRO A 229 15.46 -4.82 -12.53
C PRO A 229 14.84 -6.16 -12.91
N SER A 230 15.66 -7.19 -13.07
CA SER A 230 15.20 -8.54 -13.46
C SER A 230 16.05 -9.63 -12.82
N ILE A 231 15.42 -10.80 -12.60
CA ILE A 231 16.04 -12.03 -12.11
C ILE A 231 15.95 -13.08 -13.22
N LEU A 232 17.06 -13.77 -13.49
CA LEU A 232 17.08 -14.95 -14.38
C LEU A 232 17.08 -16.22 -13.54
N VAL A 233 16.17 -17.12 -13.81
CA VAL A 233 16.12 -18.48 -13.24
C VAL A 233 16.40 -19.48 -14.34
N VAL A 234 17.33 -20.42 -14.11
CA VAL A 234 17.66 -21.51 -15.07
C VAL A 234 17.54 -22.83 -14.33
N GLY A 235 16.78 -23.77 -14.90
CA GLY A 235 16.60 -25.10 -14.33
C GLY A 235 15.23 -25.70 -14.62
N GLY A 236 15.11 -27.04 -14.44
CA GLY A 236 13.88 -27.80 -14.67
C GLY A 236 12.67 -27.30 -13.86
N VAL A 237 12.90 -26.63 -12.73
CA VAL A 237 11.86 -26.04 -11.87
C VAL A 237 11.04 -24.95 -12.58
N VAL A 238 11.58 -24.29 -13.61
CA VAL A 238 10.87 -23.27 -14.40
C VAL A 238 9.62 -23.86 -15.06
N GLY A 239 9.66 -25.14 -15.48
CA GLY A 239 8.51 -25.82 -16.07
C GLY A 239 7.30 -25.97 -15.12
N LEU A 240 7.49 -25.84 -13.81
CA LEU A 240 6.40 -25.94 -12.83
C LEU A 240 5.53 -24.68 -12.79
N ARG A 241 6.01 -23.55 -13.34
CA ARG A 241 5.30 -22.29 -13.35
C ARG A 241 3.89 -22.39 -13.94
N GLU A 242 3.71 -23.14 -15.01
CA GLU A 242 2.41 -23.24 -15.69
C GLU A 242 1.29 -23.67 -14.74
N ALA A 243 1.59 -24.58 -13.82
CA ALA A 243 0.65 -25.08 -12.81
C ALA A 243 0.65 -24.26 -11.51
N MET A 244 1.68 -23.44 -11.27
CA MET A 244 1.89 -22.77 -9.98
C MET A 244 1.86 -21.24 -10.07
N ASN A 245 1.47 -20.65 -11.20
CA ASN A 245 1.35 -19.21 -11.37
C ASN A 245 0.14 -18.66 -10.60
N TRP A 246 0.35 -18.29 -9.35
CA TRP A 246 -0.71 -17.82 -8.45
C TRP A 246 -0.85 -16.31 -8.41
N PHE A 247 0.25 -15.56 -8.70
CA PHE A 247 0.28 -14.12 -8.50
C PHE A 247 -0.22 -13.36 -9.74
N GLU A 248 0.31 -13.71 -10.93
CA GLU A 248 -0.07 -13.06 -12.18
C GLU A 248 -1.48 -13.47 -12.67
N THR A 249 -2.08 -14.49 -12.06
CA THR A 249 -3.47 -14.94 -12.33
C THR A 249 -4.49 -14.31 -11.39
N LYS A 250 -4.08 -13.44 -10.47
CA LYS A 250 -5.01 -12.71 -9.60
C LYS A 250 -5.94 -11.80 -10.42
N PRO A 251 -7.22 -11.66 -10.04
CA PRO A 251 -8.23 -10.95 -10.82
C PRO A 251 -7.87 -9.51 -11.20
N LEU A 252 -7.13 -8.81 -10.33
CA LEU A 252 -6.73 -7.42 -10.53
C LEU A 252 -5.24 -7.27 -10.81
N PHE A 253 -4.53 -8.36 -11.14
CA PHE A 253 -3.11 -8.28 -11.47
C PHE A 253 -2.84 -7.29 -12.61
N GLY A 254 -1.91 -6.36 -12.38
CA GLY A 254 -1.53 -5.34 -13.34
C GLY A 254 -2.48 -4.15 -13.44
N ARG A 255 -3.67 -4.20 -12.84
CA ARG A 255 -4.64 -3.12 -12.88
C ARG A 255 -4.27 -1.97 -11.94
N GLY A 256 -4.27 -0.74 -12.44
CA GLY A 256 -4.07 0.48 -11.67
C GLY A 256 -5.37 1.01 -11.09
N ILE A 257 -5.48 1.08 -9.77
CA ILE A 257 -6.70 1.50 -9.09
C ILE A 257 -6.44 2.70 -8.20
N VAL A 258 -7.12 3.81 -8.52
CA VAL A 258 -7.03 5.06 -7.77
C VAL A 258 -7.97 5.00 -6.56
N ILE A 259 -7.43 5.28 -5.38
CA ILE A 259 -8.21 5.43 -4.15
C ILE A 259 -8.31 6.92 -3.81
N THR A 260 -9.55 7.44 -3.80
CA THR A 260 -9.82 8.87 -3.56
C THR A 260 -10.15 9.20 -2.10
N ARG A 261 -10.24 8.20 -1.21
CA ARG A 261 -10.54 8.35 0.22
C ARG A 261 -9.44 9.11 0.98
N PRO A 262 -9.76 9.69 2.16
CA PRO A 262 -8.75 10.20 3.07
C PRO A 262 -7.68 9.15 3.37
N GLU A 263 -6.43 9.59 3.45
CA GLU A 263 -5.27 8.71 3.64
C GLU A 263 -5.43 7.77 4.86
N ALA A 264 -5.88 8.32 5.99
CA ALA A 264 -6.12 7.54 7.22
C ALA A 264 -7.19 6.44 7.09
N GLN A 265 -7.99 6.43 6.01
CA GLN A 265 -9.04 5.45 5.76
C GLN A 265 -8.79 4.62 4.50
N ALA A 266 -7.72 4.90 3.78
CA ALA A 266 -7.43 4.26 2.51
C ALA A 266 -6.88 2.84 2.68
N GLU A 267 -6.18 2.56 3.80
CA GLU A 267 -5.38 1.34 3.96
C GLU A 267 -6.21 0.06 3.84
N GLY A 268 -7.34 -0.05 4.52
CA GLY A 268 -8.16 -1.27 4.42
C GLY A 268 -8.68 -1.57 3.00
N LEU A 269 -8.97 -0.53 2.19
CA LEU A 269 -9.29 -0.71 0.77
C LEU A 269 -8.04 -1.07 -0.02
N ALA A 270 -6.91 -0.42 0.27
CA ALA A 270 -5.64 -0.66 -0.39
C ALA A 270 -5.14 -2.10 -0.18
N GLU A 271 -5.20 -2.61 1.05
CA GLU A 271 -4.83 -4.00 1.38
C GLU A 271 -5.66 -5.02 0.60
N LEU A 272 -7.00 -4.84 0.56
CA LEU A 272 -7.88 -5.74 -0.18
C LEU A 272 -7.61 -5.72 -1.69
N LEU A 273 -7.37 -4.54 -2.27
CA LEU A 273 -7.02 -4.40 -3.68
C LEU A 273 -5.66 -5.03 -4.00
N ARG A 274 -4.63 -4.81 -3.15
CA ARG A 274 -3.30 -5.46 -3.30
C ARG A 274 -3.42 -6.99 -3.17
N ALA A 275 -4.25 -7.48 -2.26
CA ALA A 275 -4.50 -8.91 -2.12
C ALA A 275 -5.03 -9.53 -3.41
N GLN A 276 -5.78 -8.77 -4.23
CA GLN A 276 -6.25 -9.17 -5.56
C GLN A 276 -5.23 -8.89 -6.69
N GLY A 277 -4.03 -8.38 -6.38
CA GLY A 277 -2.96 -8.12 -7.36
C GLY A 277 -2.97 -6.73 -7.99
N ALA A 278 -3.80 -5.81 -7.49
CA ALA A 278 -3.89 -4.46 -8.03
C ALA A 278 -2.67 -3.59 -7.68
N ARG A 279 -2.32 -2.69 -8.60
CA ARG A 279 -1.49 -1.53 -8.29
C ARG A 279 -2.37 -0.44 -7.70
N VAL A 280 -2.23 -0.19 -6.42
CA VAL A 280 -2.95 0.85 -5.71
C VAL A 280 -2.27 2.21 -5.93
N ILE A 281 -3.07 3.22 -6.29
CA ILE A 281 -2.65 4.60 -6.53
C ILE A 281 -3.37 5.49 -5.51
N PRO A 282 -2.74 5.85 -4.38
CA PRO A 282 -3.35 6.73 -3.42
C PRO A 282 -3.45 8.16 -3.96
N PHE A 283 -4.66 8.66 -4.12
CA PHE A 283 -4.93 10.03 -4.55
C PHE A 283 -6.06 10.61 -3.69
N SER A 284 -5.79 10.81 -2.40
CA SER A 284 -6.77 11.37 -1.45
C SER A 284 -7.21 12.75 -1.89
N VAL A 285 -8.47 12.89 -2.27
CA VAL A 285 -9.04 14.16 -2.76
C VAL A 285 -9.68 15.00 -1.64
N ILE A 286 -9.80 14.40 -0.45
CA ILE A 286 -10.38 15.06 0.73
C ILE A 286 -9.45 14.90 1.93
N ARG A 287 -9.49 15.89 2.80
CA ARG A 287 -8.88 15.84 4.13
C ARG A 287 -9.91 16.11 5.20
N ILE A 288 -9.78 15.42 6.31
CA ILE A 288 -10.63 15.63 7.48
C ILE A 288 -9.96 16.71 8.34
N ALA A 289 -10.69 17.76 8.64
CA ALA A 289 -10.25 18.90 9.44
C ALA A 289 -11.12 19.10 10.67
N PRO A 290 -10.61 19.72 11.74
CA PRO A 290 -11.43 20.12 12.88
C PRO A 290 -12.59 21.05 12.45
N PRO A 291 -13.66 21.15 13.24
CA PRO A 291 -14.70 22.16 13.03
C PRO A 291 -14.11 23.57 13.11
N GLU A 292 -14.78 24.56 12.58
CA GLU A 292 -14.35 25.97 12.68
C GLU A 292 -14.31 26.45 14.15
N SER A 293 -15.24 25.94 14.93
CA SER A 293 -15.29 26.19 16.36
C SER A 293 -15.69 24.91 17.10
N TRP A 294 -14.95 24.58 18.13
CA TRP A 294 -15.31 23.51 19.05
C TRP A 294 -16.38 23.93 20.07
N TYR A 295 -16.76 25.22 20.15
CA TYR A 295 -17.65 25.73 21.18
C TYR A 295 -19.01 24.99 21.25
N PRO A 296 -19.78 24.79 20.16
CA PRO A 296 -21.03 24.04 20.23
C PRO A 296 -20.83 22.57 20.65
N PHE A 297 -19.71 21.98 20.20
CA PHE A 297 -19.37 20.60 20.56
C PHE A 297 -19.01 20.48 22.05
N ASP A 298 -18.20 21.41 22.56
CA ASP A 298 -17.80 21.47 23.97
C ASP A 298 -19.01 21.66 24.89
N GLN A 299 -19.95 22.54 24.52
CA GLN A 299 -21.22 22.68 25.25
C GLN A 299 -22.02 21.39 25.30
N ALA A 300 -22.04 20.59 24.24
CA ALA A 300 -22.68 19.28 24.24
C ALA A 300 -21.95 18.30 25.17
N LEU A 301 -20.61 18.31 25.16
CA LEU A 301 -19.82 17.48 26.07
C LEU A 301 -20.00 17.89 27.54
N ASP A 302 -20.15 19.18 27.84
CA ASP A 302 -20.34 19.67 29.21
C ASP A 302 -21.70 19.22 29.86
N ARG A 303 -22.66 18.84 29.02
CA ARG A 303 -23.95 18.27 29.43
C ARG A 303 -24.18 16.83 28.98
N LEU A 304 -23.10 16.06 28.80
CA LEU A 304 -23.11 14.72 28.20
C LEU A 304 -24.06 13.77 28.93
N GLU A 305 -24.18 13.85 30.25
CA GLU A 305 -25.06 13.05 31.11
C GLU A 305 -26.54 13.26 30.84
N THR A 306 -26.92 14.31 30.13
CA THR A 306 -28.34 14.57 29.78
C THR A 306 -28.80 13.82 28.55
N TYR A 307 -27.86 13.25 27.75
CA TYR A 307 -28.21 12.51 26.56
C TYR A 307 -28.57 11.06 26.85
N HIS A 308 -29.55 10.56 26.12
CA HIS A 308 -29.99 9.16 26.16
C HIS A 308 -29.33 8.34 25.06
N TRP A 309 -28.99 9.00 23.95
CA TRP A 309 -28.35 8.38 22.79
C TRP A 309 -27.25 9.27 22.20
N ILE A 310 -26.24 8.61 21.65
CA ILE A 310 -25.31 9.22 20.70
C ILE A 310 -25.43 8.46 19.39
N VAL A 311 -25.64 9.18 18.29
CA VAL A 311 -25.77 8.59 16.94
C VAL A 311 -24.54 8.94 16.11
N PHE A 312 -23.71 7.97 15.79
CA PHE A 312 -22.55 8.17 14.95
C PHE A 312 -22.84 7.80 13.49
N THR A 313 -22.64 8.74 12.58
CA THR A 313 -22.89 8.57 11.15
C THR A 313 -21.60 8.29 10.35
N SER A 314 -20.46 8.21 11.00
CA SER A 314 -19.17 7.89 10.37
C SER A 314 -18.10 7.55 11.40
N ALA A 315 -17.09 6.78 11.00
CA ALA A 315 -15.89 6.52 11.82
C ALA A 315 -15.12 7.81 12.14
N ASN A 316 -15.15 8.82 11.25
CA ASN A 316 -14.58 10.14 11.53
C ASN A 316 -15.27 10.86 12.67
N GLY A 317 -16.60 10.76 12.74
CA GLY A 317 -17.39 11.29 13.84
C GLY A 317 -17.02 10.64 15.18
N VAL A 318 -16.85 9.30 15.18
CA VAL A 318 -16.36 8.54 16.34
C VAL A 318 -14.97 9.04 16.77
N SER A 319 -14.01 9.03 15.85
CA SER A 319 -12.62 9.43 16.14
C SER A 319 -12.53 10.88 16.65
N SER A 320 -13.28 11.80 16.05
CA SER A 320 -13.29 13.21 16.44
C SER A 320 -13.95 13.40 17.81
N PHE A 321 -15.05 12.70 18.08
CA PHE A 321 -15.75 12.75 19.37
C PHE A 321 -14.84 12.28 20.51
N PHE A 322 -14.25 11.09 20.40
CA PHE A 322 -13.42 10.52 21.46
C PHE A 322 -12.07 11.25 21.61
N ARG A 323 -11.52 11.81 20.54
CA ARG A 323 -10.37 12.69 20.64
C ARG A 323 -10.72 13.95 21.44
N ARG A 324 -11.81 14.65 21.10
CA ARG A 324 -12.24 15.87 21.80
C ARG A 324 -12.60 15.61 23.24
N LEU A 325 -13.28 14.49 23.52
CA LEU A 325 -13.61 14.05 24.88
C LEU A 325 -12.34 13.96 25.74
N ARG A 326 -11.28 13.32 25.22
CA ARG A 326 -9.98 13.19 25.90
C ARG A 326 -9.27 14.54 26.06
N GLU A 327 -9.30 15.41 25.07
CA GLU A 327 -8.74 16.76 25.14
C GLU A 327 -9.41 17.58 26.26
N ARG A 328 -10.68 17.30 26.57
CA ARG A 328 -11.42 17.91 27.67
C ARG A 328 -11.21 17.21 29.02
N GLY A 329 -10.27 16.25 29.11
CA GLY A 329 -9.95 15.51 30.33
C GLY A 329 -11.02 14.49 30.75
N ARG A 330 -11.92 14.12 29.83
CA ARG A 330 -12.98 13.13 30.00
C ARG A 330 -12.65 11.82 29.30
N ASP A 331 -13.38 10.73 29.61
CA ASP A 331 -13.15 9.44 28.96
C ASP A 331 -14.44 8.64 28.78
N ILE A 332 -14.32 7.37 28.35
CA ILE A 332 -15.46 6.49 28.06
C ILE A 332 -16.38 6.26 29.24
N ARG A 333 -15.91 6.45 30.49
CA ARG A 333 -16.73 6.28 31.70
C ARG A 333 -17.83 7.34 31.82
N ASP A 334 -17.63 8.50 31.20
CA ASP A 334 -18.62 9.57 31.12
C ASP A 334 -19.85 9.22 30.25
N LEU A 335 -19.74 8.15 29.44
CA LEU A 335 -20.82 7.65 28.60
C LEU A 335 -21.77 6.69 29.35
N LYS A 336 -21.59 6.54 30.66
CA LYS A 336 -22.44 5.63 31.47
C LYS A 336 -23.92 5.97 31.37
N GLY A 337 -24.70 5.00 30.88
CA GLY A 337 -26.16 5.14 30.73
C GLY A 337 -26.59 5.71 29.37
N ILE A 338 -25.66 6.12 28.52
CA ILE A 338 -25.97 6.60 27.18
C ILE A 338 -25.87 5.40 26.21
N ARG A 339 -26.92 5.22 25.40
CA ARG A 339 -26.95 4.20 24.35
C ARG A 339 -26.28 4.75 23.07
N ILE A 340 -25.68 3.85 22.29
CA ILE A 340 -24.95 4.23 21.08
C ILE A 340 -25.58 3.58 19.86
N ALA A 341 -25.92 4.42 18.88
CA ALA A 341 -26.33 3.99 17.55
C ALA A 341 -25.28 4.36 16.51
N THR A 342 -25.13 3.52 15.49
CA THR A 342 -24.22 3.77 14.36
C THR A 342 -24.92 3.54 13.04
N ILE A 343 -24.46 4.25 11.98
CA ILE A 343 -25.07 4.12 10.65
C ILE A 343 -24.77 2.77 9.97
N GLY A 344 -23.73 2.07 10.41
CA GLY A 344 -23.36 0.81 9.79
C GLY A 344 -22.13 0.17 10.42
N PRO A 345 -21.71 -1.02 9.92
CA PRO A 345 -20.73 -1.88 10.57
C PRO A 345 -19.34 -1.26 10.72
N ALA A 346 -18.88 -0.48 9.75
CA ALA A 346 -17.58 0.18 9.85
C ALA A 346 -17.53 1.24 10.97
N THR A 347 -18.64 1.94 11.19
CA THR A 347 -18.78 2.90 12.28
C THR A 347 -18.94 2.18 13.63
N ALA A 348 -19.65 1.05 13.64
CA ALA A 348 -19.78 0.19 14.83
C ALA A 348 -18.40 -0.36 15.25
N ALA A 349 -17.63 -0.91 14.33
CA ALA A 349 -16.28 -1.39 14.59
C ALA A 349 -15.36 -0.31 15.17
N ALA A 350 -15.50 0.94 14.74
CA ALA A 350 -14.73 2.07 15.28
C ALA A 350 -15.08 2.38 16.74
N VAL A 351 -16.34 2.20 17.14
CA VAL A 351 -16.81 2.32 18.55
C VAL A 351 -16.34 1.12 19.36
N GLU A 352 -16.51 -0.08 18.83
CA GLU A 352 -16.16 -1.34 19.51
C GLU A 352 -14.65 -1.48 19.75
N ALA A 353 -13.83 -0.95 18.85
CA ALA A 353 -12.36 -0.86 19.04
C ALA A 353 -11.95 -0.05 20.28
N LEU A 354 -12.87 0.79 20.81
CA LEU A 354 -12.67 1.52 22.06
C LEU A 354 -13.19 0.74 23.29
N GLY A 355 -13.64 -0.50 23.12
CA GLY A 355 -14.22 -1.32 24.16
C GLY A 355 -15.67 -0.95 24.53
N ILE A 356 -16.39 -0.26 23.66
CA ILE A 356 -17.76 0.20 23.88
C ILE A 356 -18.71 -0.58 22.97
N ARG A 357 -19.78 -1.16 23.58
CA ARG A 357 -20.80 -1.86 22.82
C ARG A 357 -21.70 -0.89 22.07
N VAL A 358 -22.04 -1.21 20.82
CA VAL A 358 -23.05 -0.51 20.04
C VAL A 358 -24.42 -1.15 20.32
N ASP A 359 -25.44 -0.31 20.60
CA ASP A 359 -26.79 -0.76 20.95
C ASP A 359 -27.69 -0.89 19.71
N LEU A 360 -27.47 -0.09 18.67
CA LEU A 360 -28.30 -0.08 17.48
C LEU A 360 -27.44 0.09 16.20
N VAL A 361 -27.59 -0.85 15.28
CA VAL A 361 -27.05 -0.79 13.93
C VAL A 361 -28.19 -1.11 12.95
N PRO A 362 -28.53 -0.25 11.98
CA PRO A 362 -29.59 -0.53 11.02
C PRO A 362 -29.22 -1.67 10.05
N GLU A 363 -30.21 -2.29 9.44
CA GLU A 363 -30.01 -3.28 8.38
C GLU A 363 -29.55 -2.61 7.07
N GLU A 364 -30.04 -1.39 6.80
CA GLU A 364 -29.64 -0.57 5.67
C GLU A 364 -28.74 0.58 6.14
N PHE A 365 -27.52 0.65 5.62
CA PHE A 365 -26.46 1.57 6.06
C PHE A 365 -26.57 2.96 5.43
N ILE A 366 -27.77 3.52 5.46
CA ILE A 366 -28.13 4.86 4.96
C ILE A 366 -28.88 5.66 6.03
N SER A 367 -28.99 6.97 5.86
CA SER A 367 -29.65 7.85 6.84
C SER A 367 -31.10 7.44 7.11
N GLU A 368 -31.81 7.04 6.08
CA GLU A 368 -33.19 6.57 6.13
C GLU A 368 -33.32 5.25 6.94
N GLY A 369 -32.31 4.37 6.81
CA GLY A 369 -32.21 3.12 7.57
C GLY A 369 -32.02 3.38 9.06
N VAL A 370 -31.21 4.36 9.44
CA VAL A 370 -31.05 4.78 10.84
C VAL A 370 -32.39 5.21 11.43
N VAL A 371 -33.14 6.08 10.73
CA VAL A 371 -34.48 6.52 11.21
C VAL A 371 -35.42 5.33 11.37
N ARG A 372 -35.46 4.40 10.41
CA ARG A 372 -36.28 3.20 10.51
C ARG A 372 -35.89 2.31 11.70
N ALA A 373 -34.61 2.17 11.98
CA ALA A 373 -34.15 1.34 13.09
C ALA A 373 -34.58 1.86 14.47
N PHE A 374 -34.85 3.16 14.60
CA PHE A 374 -35.41 3.76 15.83
C PHE A 374 -36.93 3.58 15.96
N ALA A 375 -37.63 3.03 14.96
CA ALA A 375 -39.08 2.90 15.02
C ALA A 375 -39.61 2.06 16.20
N GLY A 376 -38.77 1.17 16.77
CA GLY A 376 -39.09 0.38 17.97
C GLY A 376 -38.79 1.06 19.32
N GLU A 377 -38.20 2.26 19.30
CA GLU A 377 -37.78 2.98 20.49
C GLU A 377 -38.76 4.10 20.86
N ASP A 378 -39.03 4.30 22.13
CA ASP A 378 -39.79 5.48 22.62
C ASP A 378 -38.83 6.67 22.72
N LEU A 379 -38.87 7.55 21.74
CA LEU A 379 -38.00 8.72 21.65
C LEU A 379 -38.63 10.01 22.23
N ARG A 380 -39.87 9.97 22.72
CA ARG A 380 -40.53 11.17 23.24
C ARG A 380 -39.78 11.74 24.44
N GLY A 381 -39.33 12.99 24.31
CA GLY A 381 -38.56 13.68 25.34
C GLY A 381 -37.14 13.10 25.54
N ARG A 382 -36.67 12.24 24.62
CA ARG A 382 -35.30 11.72 24.67
C ARG A 382 -34.35 12.67 23.98
N ARG A 383 -33.25 12.97 24.62
CA ARG A 383 -32.19 13.82 24.05
C ARG A 383 -31.16 12.94 23.33
N ILE A 384 -30.86 13.32 22.10
CA ILE A 384 -29.96 12.60 21.21
C ILE A 384 -28.83 13.54 20.78
N LEU A 385 -27.58 13.12 20.97
CA LEU A 385 -26.41 13.82 20.44
C LEU A 385 -26.04 13.22 19.08
N LEU A 386 -25.92 14.07 18.06
CA LEU A 386 -25.56 13.68 16.69
C LEU A 386 -24.26 14.40 16.27
N PRO A 387 -23.07 13.85 16.62
CA PRO A 387 -21.80 14.37 16.12
C PRO A 387 -21.59 13.93 14.68
N ARG A 388 -21.55 14.90 13.74
CA ARG A 388 -21.46 14.62 12.30
C ARG A 388 -20.53 15.57 11.54
N ALA A 389 -20.36 15.36 10.22
CA ALA A 389 -19.70 16.31 9.34
C ALA A 389 -20.48 17.64 9.26
N ASP A 390 -19.79 18.73 8.93
CA ASP A 390 -20.37 20.04 8.66
C ASP A 390 -21.40 20.03 7.52
N GLN A 391 -21.14 19.27 6.47
CA GLN A 391 -22.03 19.09 5.33
C GLN A 391 -22.63 17.69 5.32
N ALA A 392 -23.78 17.54 5.95
CA ALA A 392 -24.52 16.27 5.98
C ALA A 392 -26.02 16.54 5.78
N ARG A 393 -26.75 15.55 5.22
CA ARG A 393 -28.21 15.65 5.01
C ARG A 393 -28.93 15.65 6.35
N ASP A 394 -30.03 16.42 6.48
CA ASP A 394 -30.82 16.53 7.70
C ASP A 394 -31.86 15.41 7.91
N VAL A 395 -31.78 14.32 7.15
CA VAL A 395 -32.70 13.18 7.21
C VAL A 395 -32.79 12.56 8.62
N ILE A 396 -31.63 12.38 9.28
CA ILE A 396 -31.61 11.76 10.63
C ILE A 396 -32.18 12.70 11.67
N PRO A 397 -31.72 13.95 11.86
CA PRO A 397 -32.33 14.82 12.87
C PRO A 397 -33.82 15.04 12.64
N GLU A 398 -34.24 15.38 11.42
CA GLU A 398 -35.67 15.57 11.11
C GLU A 398 -36.51 14.31 11.37
N GLY A 399 -35.98 13.13 11.06
CA GLY A 399 -36.66 11.85 11.28
C GLY A 399 -36.87 11.55 12.76
N LEU A 400 -35.79 11.74 13.56
CA LEU A 400 -35.83 11.49 14.99
C LEU A 400 -36.69 12.54 15.75
N GLU A 401 -36.65 13.80 15.32
CA GLU A 401 -37.51 14.87 15.86
C GLU A 401 -39.01 14.60 15.61
N LYS A 402 -39.35 14.10 14.41
CA LYS A 402 -40.73 13.65 14.09
C LYS A 402 -41.20 12.51 15.00
N MET A 403 -40.30 11.73 15.58
CA MET A 403 -40.56 10.67 16.55
C MET A 403 -40.58 11.20 18.00
N GLY A 404 -40.40 12.52 18.21
CA GLY A 404 -40.49 13.18 19.51
C GLY A 404 -39.16 13.32 20.26
N ALA A 405 -38.02 13.08 19.63
CA ALA A 405 -36.71 13.31 20.22
C ALA A 405 -36.33 14.79 20.20
N GLU A 406 -35.43 15.18 21.12
CA GLU A 406 -34.70 16.44 21.09
C GLU A 406 -33.31 16.12 20.52
N VAL A 407 -32.96 16.61 19.30
CA VAL A 407 -31.71 16.28 18.62
C VAL A 407 -30.72 17.45 18.65
N ASP A 408 -29.60 17.26 19.35
CA ASP A 408 -28.49 18.19 19.36
C ASP A 408 -27.50 17.79 18.28
N VAL A 409 -27.48 18.52 17.16
CA VAL A 409 -26.55 18.32 16.05
C VAL A 409 -25.28 19.14 16.30
N VAL A 410 -24.12 18.48 16.32
CA VAL A 410 -22.82 19.14 16.51
C VAL A 410 -21.84 18.77 15.40
N THR A 411 -21.12 19.75 14.90
CA THR A 411 -20.06 19.52 13.91
C THR A 411 -18.84 18.91 14.60
N ALA A 412 -18.56 17.64 14.29
CA ALA A 412 -17.41 16.92 14.83
C ALA A 412 -16.15 17.08 13.95
N TYR A 413 -16.36 17.27 12.65
CA TYR A 413 -15.27 17.46 11.68
C TYR A 413 -15.81 18.13 10.41
N ARG A 414 -14.87 18.64 9.60
CA ARG A 414 -15.15 19.15 8.26
C ARG A 414 -14.49 18.28 7.21
N THR A 415 -15.15 18.13 6.07
CA THR A 415 -14.57 17.48 4.90
C THR A 415 -14.13 18.56 3.92
N LEU A 416 -12.82 18.77 3.80
CA LEU A 416 -12.23 19.77 2.92
C LEU A 416 -11.55 19.10 1.72
N ARG A 417 -11.45 19.83 0.62
CA ARG A 417 -10.60 19.42 -0.50
C ARG A 417 -9.16 19.26 0.00
N SER A 418 -8.47 18.22 -0.43
CA SER A 418 -7.05 18.05 -0.15
C SER A 418 -6.20 19.06 -0.93
N ASP A 419 -4.94 19.18 -0.54
CA ASP A 419 -3.97 20.04 -1.22
C ASP A 419 -3.29 19.33 -2.41
N ARG A 420 -3.82 18.16 -2.84
CA ARG A 420 -3.35 17.42 -4.02
C ARG A 420 -3.58 18.21 -5.30
N ASP A 421 -2.70 18.02 -6.26
CA ASP A 421 -2.75 18.66 -7.57
C ASP A 421 -2.99 17.63 -8.68
N ALA A 422 -3.68 18.06 -9.75
CA ALA A 422 -3.98 17.20 -10.89
C ALA A 422 -2.71 16.67 -11.59
N SER A 423 -1.60 17.40 -11.53
CA SER A 423 -0.32 16.99 -12.11
C SER A 423 0.23 15.68 -11.52
N GLU A 424 -0.22 15.27 -10.33
CA GLU A 424 0.18 14.01 -9.71
C GLU A 424 -0.49 12.79 -10.38
N ILE A 425 -1.70 12.95 -10.91
CA ILE A 425 -2.49 11.84 -11.45
C ILE A 425 -2.62 11.87 -12.98
N LEU A 426 -2.61 13.05 -13.60
CA LEU A 426 -2.74 13.20 -15.06
C LEU A 426 -1.73 12.37 -15.85
N PRO A 427 -0.41 12.36 -15.52
CA PRO A 427 0.55 11.52 -16.26
C PRO A 427 0.26 10.02 -16.17
N LEU A 428 -0.37 9.58 -15.09
CA LEU A 428 -0.77 8.17 -14.91
C LEU A 428 -2.03 7.84 -15.73
N LEU A 429 -2.98 8.78 -15.82
CA LEU A 429 -4.17 8.66 -16.64
C LEU A 429 -3.81 8.63 -18.13
N ASP A 430 -3.01 9.61 -18.59
CA ASP A 430 -2.58 9.73 -19.98
C ASP A 430 -1.67 8.58 -20.40
N GLY A 431 -0.84 8.12 -19.49
CA GLY A 431 0.05 6.95 -19.67
C GLY A 431 -0.65 5.59 -19.61
N GLY A 432 -2.00 5.55 -19.48
CA GLY A 432 -2.77 4.31 -19.38
C GLY A 432 -2.40 3.45 -18.17
N LYS A 433 -1.99 4.09 -17.08
CA LYS A 433 -1.61 3.43 -15.82
C LYS A 433 -2.75 3.34 -14.81
N VAL A 434 -3.91 3.90 -15.14
CA VAL A 434 -5.13 3.88 -14.32
C VAL A 434 -6.20 3.10 -15.07
N ASP A 435 -6.75 2.07 -14.44
CA ASP A 435 -7.87 1.28 -14.96
C ASP A 435 -9.18 1.62 -14.23
N VAL A 436 -9.10 1.96 -12.93
CA VAL A 436 -10.29 2.26 -12.12
C VAL A 436 -10.03 3.47 -11.22
N ILE A 437 -11.05 4.32 -11.07
CA ILE A 437 -11.12 5.33 -10.00
C ILE A 437 -12.25 4.94 -9.05
N THR A 438 -11.94 4.82 -7.76
CA THR A 438 -12.92 4.45 -6.73
C THR A 438 -13.46 5.68 -6.01
N PHE A 439 -14.78 5.78 -5.88
CA PHE A 439 -15.46 6.79 -5.08
C PHE A 439 -16.26 6.14 -3.94
N THR A 440 -16.01 6.59 -2.72
CA THR A 440 -16.65 6.04 -1.52
C THR A 440 -17.60 7.03 -0.82
N SER A 441 -17.77 8.22 -1.38
CA SER A 441 -18.75 9.22 -0.95
C SER A 441 -19.00 10.26 -2.05
N PRO A 442 -20.14 10.98 -2.02
CA PRO A 442 -20.40 12.10 -2.94
C PRO A 442 -19.32 13.18 -2.89
N SER A 443 -18.76 13.47 -1.70
CA SER A 443 -17.72 14.48 -1.54
C SER A 443 -16.42 14.09 -2.26
N THR A 444 -16.08 12.78 -2.34
CA THR A 444 -14.91 12.34 -3.11
C THR A 444 -15.08 12.59 -4.61
N VAL A 445 -16.29 12.47 -5.15
CA VAL A 445 -16.59 12.82 -6.55
C VAL A 445 -16.41 14.32 -6.79
N THR A 446 -17.06 15.14 -5.96
CA THR A 446 -17.04 16.61 -6.11
C THR A 446 -15.62 17.16 -6.01
N HIS A 447 -14.84 16.70 -5.01
CA HIS A 447 -13.49 17.19 -4.81
C HIS A 447 -12.50 16.64 -5.86
N PHE A 448 -12.67 15.40 -6.33
CA PHE A 448 -11.89 14.87 -7.44
C PHE A 448 -12.04 15.77 -8.67
N LEU A 449 -13.27 16.01 -9.12
CA LEU A 449 -13.52 16.87 -10.28
C LEU A 449 -13.06 18.32 -10.04
N GLY A 450 -13.19 18.82 -8.81
CA GLY A 450 -12.69 20.13 -8.43
C GLY A 450 -11.15 20.25 -8.48
N ILE A 451 -10.41 19.16 -8.28
CA ILE A 451 -8.95 19.09 -8.46
C ILE A 451 -8.61 18.99 -9.94
N MET A 452 -9.32 18.14 -10.68
CA MET A 452 -9.06 17.91 -12.10
C MET A 452 -9.39 19.11 -13.00
N GLY A 453 -10.30 19.97 -12.54
CA GLY A 453 -10.73 21.18 -13.29
C GLY A 453 -11.84 20.93 -14.31
N PRO A 454 -12.43 22.02 -14.87
CA PRO A 454 -13.64 21.94 -15.72
C PRO A 454 -13.39 21.30 -17.09
N ASP A 455 -12.17 21.37 -17.58
CA ASP A 455 -11.80 20.81 -18.90
C ASP A 455 -11.39 19.33 -18.85
N PHE A 456 -11.39 18.75 -17.65
CA PHE A 456 -11.02 17.35 -17.49
C PHE A 456 -11.99 16.43 -18.24
N ARG A 457 -11.42 15.46 -18.95
CA ARG A 457 -12.16 14.38 -19.60
C ARG A 457 -11.59 13.05 -19.16
N LEU A 458 -12.44 12.19 -18.61
CA LEU A 458 -12.03 10.85 -18.19
C LEU A 458 -11.61 10.04 -19.43
N PRO A 459 -10.40 9.44 -19.46
CA PRO A 459 -10.01 8.56 -20.55
C PRO A 459 -10.99 7.38 -20.70
N SER A 460 -11.37 7.02 -21.92
CA SER A 460 -12.42 6.02 -22.21
C SER A 460 -12.16 4.62 -21.67
N LYS A 461 -10.90 4.30 -21.36
CA LYS A 461 -10.49 3.02 -20.77
C LYS A 461 -10.64 2.98 -19.23
N VAL A 462 -10.74 4.14 -18.59
CA VAL A 462 -10.84 4.23 -17.13
C VAL A 462 -12.28 3.98 -16.70
N ARG A 463 -12.47 3.10 -15.72
CA ARG A 463 -13.77 2.77 -15.14
C ARG A 463 -14.00 3.51 -13.82
N ILE A 464 -15.24 3.84 -13.55
CA ILE A 464 -15.66 4.44 -12.29
C ILE A 464 -16.34 3.38 -11.42
N ALA A 465 -15.80 3.19 -10.23
CA ALA A 465 -16.37 2.30 -9.21
C ALA A 465 -16.88 3.11 -8.02
N CYS A 466 -18.17 2.94 -7.69
CA CYS A 466 -18.83 3.64 -6.58
C CYS A 466 -19.28 2.67 -5.49
N ILE A 467 -19.08 3.06 -4.22
CA ILE A 467 -19.45 2.23 -3.07
C ILE A 467 -20.96 2.01 -2.92
N GLY A 468 -21.78 2.88 -3.50
CA GLY A 468 -23.23 2.76 -3.35
C GLY A 468 -24.02 3.81 -4.14
N PRO A 469 -25.37 3.76 -4.09
CA PRO A 469 -26.24 4.52 -5.01
C PRO A 469 -26.14 6.03 -4.83
N VAL A 470 -25.95 6.52 -3.61
CA VAL A 470 -25.82 7.96 -3.37
C VAL A 470 -24.57 8.52 -4.00
N THR A 471 -23.46 7.77 -3.94
CA THR A 471 -22.20 8.13 -4.58
C THR A 471 -22.29 8.00 -6.10
N ALA A 472 -22.95 6.94 -6.58
CA ALA A 472 -23.17 6.71 -8.01
C ALA A 472 -24.02 7.83 -8.62
N ALA A 473 -25.11 8.22 -7.96
CA ALA A 473 -25.94 9.35 -8.39
C ALA A 473 -25.15 10.67 -8.45
N ALA A 474 -24.29 10.93 -7.46
CA ALA A 474 -23.42 12.11 -7.47
C ALA A 474 -22.44 12.09 -8.65
N ALA A 475 -21.84 10.94 -8.97
CA ALA A 475 -20.96 10.77 -10.13
C ALA A 475 -21.70 10.99 -11.47
N GLN A 476 -22.89 10.40 -11.62
CA GLN A 476 -23.75 10.55 -12.80
C GLN A 476 -24.19 12.00 -13.00
N ASN A 477 -24.63 12.68 -11.93
CA ASN A 477 -25.02 14.10 -11.99
C ASN A 477 -23.85 15.02 -12.36
N ALA A 478 -22.62 14.58 -12.08
CA ALA A 478 -21.40 15.26 -12.47
C ALA A 478 -20.89 14.87 -13.87
N GLY A 479 -21.67 14.08 -14.64
CA GLY A 479 -21.36 13.69 -16.02
C GLY A 479 -20.42 12.50 -16.16
N LEU A 480 -20.14 11.75 -15.07
CA LEU A 480 -19.36 10.52 -15.12
C LEU A 480 -20.27 9.30 -15.34
N THR A 481 -19.81 8.37 -16.17
CA THR A 481 -20.46 7.05 -16.29
C THR A 481 -19.98 6.17 -15.16
N VAL A 482 -20.90 5.57 -14.39
CA VAL A 482 -20.57 4.61 -13.34
C VAL A 482 -20.61 3.21 -13.95
N ASP A 483 -19.48 2.54 -13.97
CA ASP A 483 -19.32 1.20 -14.59
C ASP A 483 -19.49 0.09 -13.57
N ILE A 484 -19.10 0.33 -12.32
CA ILE A 484 -19.03 -0.70 -11.28
C ILE A 484 -19.71 -0.15 -10.02
N PHE A 485 -20.71 -0.88 -9.54
CA PHE A 485 -21.28 -0.69 -8.22
C PHE A 485 -21.88 -2.02 -7.73
N GLN A 486 -22.15 -2.13 -6.43
CA GLN A 486 -22.63 -3.36 -5.78
C GLN A 486 -23.91 -3.10 -4.97
N GLU A 487 -24.58 -4.19 -4.56
CA GLU A 487 -25.82 -4.13 -3.80
C GLU A 487 -25.59 -3.85 -2.31
N ARG A 488 -24.46 -4.26 -1.75
CA ARG A 488 -24.06 -4.02 -0.35
C ARG A 488 -22.94 -2.99 -0.34
N TYR A 489 -23.12 -1.93 0.44
CA TYR A 489 -22.29 -0.70 0.39
C TYR A 489 -21.10 -0.78 1.34
N THR A 490 -20.31 -1.84 1.22
CA THR A 490 -19.11 -2.07 2.03
C THR A 490 -17.84 -2.11 1.17
N ILE A 491 -16.69 -1.94 1.80
CA ILE A 491 -15.40 -1.96 1.11
C ILE A 491 -15.08 -3.33 0.52
N PRO A 492 -15.28 -4.47 1.23
CA PRO A 492 -15.05 -5.78 0.63
C PRO A 492 -15.87 -6.01 -0.64
N GLU A 493 -17.16 -5.74 -0.61
CA GLU A 493 -18.04 -5.93 -1.78
C GLU A 493 -17.66 -4.99 -2.95
N LEU A 494 -17.15 -3.78 -2.67
CA LEU A 494 -16.61 -2.91 -3.73
C LEU A 494 -15.41 -3.56 -4.43
N VAL A 495 -14.49 -4.16 -3.67
CA VAL A 495 -13.33 -4.86 -4.22
C VAL A 495 -13.77 -6.08 -5.01
N ASP A 496 -14.71 -6.87 -4.50
CA ASP A 496 -15.25 -8.04 -5.18
C ASP A 496 -15.96 -7.64 -6.49
N ALA A 497 -16.71 -6.54 -6.50
CA ALA A 497 -17.35 -6.02 -7.72
C ALA A 497 -16.32 -5.58 -8.78
N ILE A 498 -15.24 -4.92 -8.35
CA ILE A 498 -14.13 -4.55 -9.24
C ILE A 498 -13.45 -5.81 -9.80
N ALA A 499 -13.15 -6.79 -8.96
CA ALA A 499 -12.53 -8.05 -9.36
C ALA A 499 -13.43 -8.83 -10.35
N ALA A 500 -14.73 -8.92 -10.07
CA ALA A 500 -15.70 -9.58 -10.94
C ALA A 500 -15.87 -8.88 -12.30
N TYR A 501 -15.72 -7.55 -12.34
CA TYR A 501 -15.78 -6.78 -13.60
C TYR A 501 -14.65 -7.22 -14.55
N PHE A 502 -13.41 -7.24 -14.05
CA PHE A 502 -12.24 -7.61 -14.87
C PHE A 502 -12.11 -9.13 -15.09
N GLY A 503 -12.60 -9.96 -14.16
CA GLY A 503 -12.64 -11.41 -14.35
C GLY A 503 -13.52 -11.86 -15.53
N LYS A 504 -14.55 -11.09 -15.88
CA LYS A 504 -15.39 -11.32 -17.05
C LYS A 504 -14.72 -10.90 -18.36
N GLU A 505 -13.83 -9.91 -18.35
CA GLU A 505 -13.09 -9.48 -19.55
C GLU A 505 -11.95 -10.45 -19.94
N GLY A 506 -11.43 -11.24 -18.99
CA GLY A 506 -10.33 -12.18 -19.23
C GLY A 506 -10.75 -13.58 -19.69
N GLY A 507 -12.05 -13.87 -19.80
CA GLY A 507 -12.63 -15.16 -20.17
C GLY A 507 -13.21 -15.22 -21.58
N GLY A 508 -12.87 -14.27 -22.46
CA GLY A 508 -13.32 -14.21 -23.85
C GLY A 508 -12.22 -14.61 -24.85
#